data_08e670e25b49d8abca83f5d1affad914
#
_entry.id   08e670e25b49d8abca83f5d1affad914
#
_cell.length_a   1.000
_cell.length_b   1.000
_cell.length_c   1.000
_cell.angle_alpha   90.00
_cell.angle_beta   90.00
_cell.angle_gamma   90.00
#
_symmetry.space_group_name_H-M   'P 1'
#
loop_
_entity.id
_entity.type
_entity.pdbx_description
1 polymer ?
#
loop_
_entity_poly.entity_id
_entity_poly.type
_entity_poly.pdbx_seq_one_letter_code
_entity_poly.pdbx_strand_id
1 'polypeptide(L)'
;MPNSKLIIADTEILRGTRVTINLELPKLYNTPTNLPIRVIRGKKDGPIVFVSAAIHGDELNGIEIIRRLRKLSILNKLKGTLILVPIVNVYGIMNLSRYLPDRRDLNRSFPGSIQGSLASRVAKVFFDEIVSWKYFIFTKKIHLI
;
A
#
# COMPACT_ATOMS: atom_id res chain seq x y z
N MET A 1 6.38 2.76 -24.01
CA MET A 1 7.46 3.65 -23.51
C MET A 1 8.54 2.78 -22.93
N PRO A 2 9.69 2.71 -23.55
CA PRO A 2 10.77 1.88 -23.04
C PRO A 2 11.43 2.62 -21.86
N ASN A 3 11.66 1.91 -20.79
CA ASN A 3 12.53 2.30 -19.67
C ASN A 3 12.05 3.35 -18.66
N SER A 4 10.79 3.39 -18.30
CA SER A 4 10.41 4.17 -17.11
C SER A 4 10.95 3.48 -15.85
N LYS A 5 11.86 4.15 -15.17
CA LYS A 5 12.29 3.75 -13.83
C LYS A 5 11.05 3.73 -12.94
N LEU A 6 10.84 2.66 -12.22
CA LEU A 6 9.84 2.59 -11.18
C LEU A 6 10.55 2.82 -9.84
N ILE A 7 10.21 3.91 -9.18
CA ILE A 7 10.78 4.27 -7.88
C ILE A 7 9.64 4.37 -6.88
N ILE A 8 9.73 3.68 -5.77
CA ILE A 8 8.77 3.75 -4.67
C ILE A 8 9.59 3.98 -3.39
N ALA A 9 9.25 4.99 -2.60
CA ALA A 9 9.98 5.37 -1.40
C ALA A 9 11.51 5.39 -1.64
N ASP A 10 11.93 6.15 -2.64
CA ASP A 10 13.34 6.31 -3.07
C ASP A 10 14.04 5.01 -3.50
N THR A 11 13.32 3.90 -3.59
CA THR A 11 13.86 2.60 -4.01
C THR A 11 13.51 2.31 -5.47
N GLU A 12 14.54 2.13 -6.30
CA GLU A 12 14.35 1.70 -7.70
C GLU A 12 14.00 0.21 -7.76
N ILE A 13 12.87 -0.10 -8.41
CA ILE A 13 12.40 -1.47 -8.58
C ILE A 13 12.81 -1.99 -9.94
N LEU A 14 13.69 -2.97 -9.97
CA LEU A 14 14.17 -3.58 -11.22
C LEU A 14 13.14 -4.55 -11.80
N ARG A 15 13.16 -4.71 -13.13
CA ARG A 15 12.31 -5.69 -13.81
C ARG A 15 12.67 -7.12 -13.42
N GLY A 16 11.65 -7.97 -13.28
CA GLY A 16 11.80 -9.37 -12.90
C GLY A 16 12.13 -9.57 -11.43
N THR A 17 11.94 -8.54 -10.57
CA THR A 17 12.25 -8.61 -9.14
C THR A 17 11.00 -8.64 -8.26
N ARG A 18 11.18 -9.15 -7.06
CA ARG A 18 10.21 -9.12 -5.97
C ARG A 18 10.90 -8.50 -4.76
N VAL A 19 10.43 -7.34 -4.32
CA VAL A 19 11.03 -6.61 -3.21
C VAL A 19 9.99 -6.25 -2.16
N THR A 20 10.45 -6.07 -0.93
CA THR A 20 9.66 -5.48 0.15
C THR A 20 10.28 -4.14 0.48
N ILE A 21 9.45 -3.09 0.49
CA ILE A 21 9.83 -1.74 0.85
C ILE A 21 9.09 -1.41 2.13
N ASN A 22 9.79 -0.78 3.07
CA ASN A 22 9.20 -0.24 4.29
C ASN A 22 9.02 1.26 4.09
N LEU A 23 7.79 1.68 3.79
CA LEU A 23 7.45 3.09 3.68
C LEU A 23 7.34 3.68 5.08
N GLU A 24 8.15 4.69 5.36
CA GLU A 24 8.12 5.38 6.64
C GLU A 24 6.83 6.18 6.80
N LEU A 25 6.12 5.93 7.90
CA LEU A 25 4.91 6.64 8.28
C LEU A 25 5.20 7.71 9.34
N PRO A 26 4.30 8.67 9.53
CA PRO A 26 4.41 9.63 10.62
C PRO A 26 4.57 8.92 11.96
N LYS A 27 5.58 9.34 12.74
CA LYS A 27 5.85 8.75 14.05
C LYS A 27 4.68 8.98 15.00
N LEU A 28 4.32 7.95 15.74
CA LEU A 28 3.47 8.08 16.92
C LEU A 28 4.40 8.25 18.13
N TYR A 29 4.35 9.43 18.75
CA TYR A 29 5.39 9.87 19.68
C TYR A 29 6.77 9.82 19.00
N ASN A 30 7.76 9.16 19.56
CA ASN A 30 9.06 8.96 18.96
C ASN A 30 9.27 7.55 18.37
N THR A 31 8.20 6.75 18.26
CA THR A 31 8.29 5.39 17.76
C THR A 31 8.22 5.37 16.22
N PRO A 32 9.26 4.89 15.55
CA PRO A 32 9.23 4.70 14.10
C PRO A 32 8.13 3.70 13.73
N THR A 33 7.35 4.04 12.72
CA THR A 33 6.29 3.18 12.19
C THR A 33 6.45 3.06 10.70
N ASN A 34 6.41 1.83 10.18
CA ASN A 34 6.59 1.54 8.78
C ASN A 34 5.37 0.82 8.21
N LEU A 35 5.08 1.12 6.96
CA LEU A 35 4.10 0.43 6.15
C LEU A 35 4.85 -0.50 5.18
N PRO A 36 4.79 -1.83 5.37
CA PRO A 36 5.44 -2.74 4.45
C PRO A 36 4.65 -2.85 3.14
N ILE A 37 5.34 -2.61 2.04
CA ILE A 37 4.83 -2.69 0.68
C ILE A 37 5.59 -3.79 -0.02
N ARG A 38 4.88 -4.72 -0.64
CA ARG A 38 5.50 -5.74 -1.47
C ARG A 38 5.26 -5.43 -2.94
N VAL A 39 6.34 -5.34 -3.70
CA VAL A 39 6.30 -5.06 -5.13
C VAL A 39 6.77 -6.28 -5.91
N ILE A 40 5.97 -6.69 -6.88
CA ILE A 40 6.29 -7.77 -7.82
C ILE A 40 6.32 -7.12 -9.21
N ARG A 41 7.51 -6.96 -9.79
CA ARG A 41 7.66 -6.40 -11.12
C ARG A 41 8.00 -7.50 -12.12
N GLY A 42 7.15 -7.65 -13.13
CA GLY A 42 7.37 -8.59 -14.22
C GLY A 42 8.57 -8.23 -15.08
N LYS A 43 9.05 -9.19 -15.87
CA LYS A 43 10.13 -8.97 -16.84
C LYS A 43 9.69 -8.11 -18.02
N LYS A 44 8.40 -8.12 -18.35
CA LYS A 44 7.81 -7.37 -19.46
C LYS A 44 6.99 -6.20 -18.93
N ASP A 45 6.94 -5.14 -19.70
CA ASP A 45 6.10 -3.99 -19.40
C ASP A 45 4.63 -4.34 -19.44
N GLY A 46 3.85 -3.59 -18.70
CA GLY A 46 2.42 -3.72 -18.56
C GLY A 46 1.88 -2.75 -17.52
N PRO A 47 0.62 -2.89 -17.13
CA PRO A 47 0.00 -1.99 -16.17
C PRO A 47 0.64 -2.10 -14.78
N ILE A 48 0.56 -1.02 -14.03
CA ILE A 48 0.85 -1.02 -12.60
C ILE A 48 -0.50 -1.13 -11.87
N VAL A 49 -0.63 -2.15 -11.04
CA VAL A 49 -1.83 -2.40 -10.24
C VAL A 49 -1.44 -2.45 -8.79
N PHE A 50 -2.16 -1.77 -7.91
CA PHE A 50 -1.99 -1.98 -6.49
C PHE A 50 -3.23 -2.64 -5.87
N VAL A 51 -2.99 -3.46 -4.87
CA VAL A 51 -4.02 -4.11 -4.05
C VAL A 51 -3.72 -3.78 -2.60
N SER A 52 -4.66 -3.14 -1.93
CA SER A 52 -4.52 -2.76 -0.54
C SER A 52 -5.62 -3.37 0.32
N ALA A 53 -5.32 -3.59 1.59
CA ALA A 53 -6.26 -4.12 2.57
C ALA A 53 -6.09 -3.42 3.92
N ALA A 54 -7.01 -3.69 4.84
CA ALA A 54 -6.99 -3.17 6.20
C ALA A 54 -6.81 -1.65 6.26
N ILE A 55 -7.59 -0.92 5.49
CA ILE A 55 -7.74 0.53 5.65
C ILE A 55 -8.39 0.87 7.01
N HIS A 56 -9.16 -0.08 7.52
CA HIS A 56 -9.61 -0.14 8.89
C HIS A 56 -8.93 -1.34 9.57
N GLY A 57 -8.46 -1.16 10.79
CA GLY A 57 -7.68 -2.17 11.50
C GLY A 57 -8.48 -3.40 11.97
N ASP A 58 -9.80 -3.38 11.86
CA ASP A 58 -10.71 -4.48 12.17
C ASP A 58 -11.12 -5.28 10.92
N GLU A 59 -10.73 -4.87 9.71
CA GLU A 59 -11.06 -5.54 8.45
C GLU A 59 -9.91 -6.48 8.01
N LEU A 60 -9.88 -7.72 8.52
CA LEU A 60 -8.74 -8.62 8.40
C LEU A 60 -8.73 -9.50 7.15
N ASN A 61 -9.88 -9.77 6.53
CA ASN A 61 -9.99 -10.72 5.42
C ASN A 61 -9.10 -10.36 4.22
N GLY A 62 -8.97 -9.07 3.93
CA GLY A 62 -8.13 -8.59 2.83
C GLY A 62 -6.64 -8.92 3.02
N ILE A 63 -6.17 -8.98 4.26
CA ILE A 63 -4.78 -9.34 4.59
C ILE A 63 -4.50 -10.77 4.14
N GLU A 64 -5.41 -11.69 4.45
CA GLU A 64 -5.27 -13.10 4.06
C GLU A 64 -5.39 -13.28 2.54
N ILE A 65 -6.26 -12.52 1.87
CA ILE A 65 -6.37 -12.52 0.41
C ILE A 65 -5.03 -12.12 -0.21
N ILE A 66 -4.43 -11.02 0.25
CA ILE A 66 -3.12 -10.57 -0.25
C ILE A 66 -2.04 -11.60 0.06
N ARG A 67 -2.06 -12.22 1.24
CA ARG A 67 -1.12 -13.27 1.62
C ARG A 67 -1.17 -14.47 0.67
N ARG A 68 -2.37 -14.89 0.24
CA ARG A 68 -2.55 -15.96 -0.75
C ARG A 68 -2.17 -15.50 -2.15
N LEU A 69 -2.63 -14.31 -2.56
CA LEU A 69 -2.34 -13.75 -3.88
C LEU A 69 -0.85 -13.75 -4.19
N ARG A 70 -0.01 -13.28 -3.28
CA ARG A 70 1.45 -13.18 -3.48
C ARG A 70 2.15 -14.52 -3.73
N LYS A 71 1.50 -15.64 -3.39
CA LYS A 71 2.04 -17.00 -3.53
C LYS A 71 1.64 -17.67 -4.85
N LEU A 72 0.72 -17.08 -5.60
CA LEU A 72 0.24 -17.67 -6.84
C LEU A 72 1.36 -17.78 -7.88
N SER A 73 1.53 -18.96 -8.46
CA SER A 73 2.55 -19.24 -9.47
C SER A 73 2.36 -18.42 -10.76
N ILE A 74 1.13 -18.02 -11.06
CA ILE A 74 0.83 -17.18 -12.22
C ILE A 74 1.57 -15.84 -12.19
N LEU A 75 1.95 -15.36 -11.01
CA LEU A 75 2.72 -14.13 -10.86
C LEU A 75 4.15 -14.24 -11.43
N ASN A 76 4.65 -15.45 -11.68
CA ASN A 76 5.91 -15.65 -12.38
C ASN A 76 5.84 -15.23 -13.87
N LYS A 77 4.62 -15.16 -14.42
CA LYS A 77 4.34 -14.74 -15.80
C LYS A 77 3.78 -13.30 -15.87
N LEU A 78 3.85 -12.56 -14.76
CA LEU A 78 3.33 -11.21 -14.68
C LEU A 78 3.95 -10.30 -15.74
N LYS A 79 3.10 -9.56 -16.43
CA LYS A 79 3.48 -8.40 -17.27
C LYS A 79 3.05 -7.14 -16.53
N GLY A 80 3.96 -6.18 -16.36
CA GLY A 80 3.72 -5.00 -15.54
C GLY A 80 4.12 -5.17 -14.09
N THR A 81 3.46 -4.49 -13.20
CA THR A 81 3.82 -4.43 -11.77
C THR A 81 2.60 -4.61 -10.88
N LEU A 82 2.75 -5.42 -9.85
CA LEU A 82 1.76 -5.60 -8.78
C LEU A 82 2.34 -5.08 -7.47
N ILE A 83 1.66 -4.10 -6.88
CA ILE A 83 2.01 -3.51 -5.59
C ILE A 83 0.99 -4.02 -4.57
N LEU A 84 1.46 -4.68 -3.51
CA LEU A 84 0.63 -5.27 -2.47
C LEU A 84 0.86 -4.56 -1.15
N VAL A 85 -0.22 -4.01 -0.60
CA VAL A 85 -0.22 -3.31 0.70
C VAL A 85 -1.18 -4.03 1.64
N PRO A 86 -0.73 -5.04 2.38
CA PRO A 86 -1.62 -5.88 3.17
C PRO A 86 -2.30 -5.14 4.32
N ILE A 87 -1.67 -4.12 4.87
CA ILE A 87 -2.21 -3.35 6.00
C ILE A 87 -1.93 -1.87 5.77
N VAL A 88 -2.97 -1.11 5.41
CA VAL A 88 -2.84 0.34 5.22
C VAL A 88 -2.87 1.08 6.57
N ASN A 89 -3.79 0.70 7.45
CA ASN A 89 -3.90 1.28 8.78
C ASN A 89 -3.06 0.47 9.79
N VAL A 90 -1.75 0.67 9.74
CA VAL A 90 -0.79 0.00 10.63
C VAL A 90 -1.03 0.30 12.10
N TYR A 91 -1.55 1.49 12.42
CA TYR A 91 -1.85 1.89 13.80
C TYR A 91 -3.12 1.21 14.33
N GLY A 92 -4.16 1.13 13.49
CA GLY A 92 -5.43 0.56 13.88
C GLY A 92 -5.40 -0.96 14.04
N ILE A 93 -4.56 -1.65 13.25
CA ILE A 93 -4.46 -3.13 13.31
C ILE A 93 -4.03 -3.63 14.69
N MET A 94 -3.20 -2.91 15.38
CA MET A 94 -2.67 -3.32 16.69
C MET A 94 -3.77 -3.44 17.76
N ASN A 95 -4.83 -2.66 17.61
CA ASN A 95 -5.97 -2.66 18.54
C ASN A 95 -7.24 -3.19 17.89
N LEU A 96 -7.15 -3.73 16.68
CA LEU A 96 -8.30 -4.14 15.86
C LEU A 96 -9.36 -3.02 15.77
N SER A 97 -8.89 -1.79 15.65
CA SER A 97 -9.72 -0.59 15.60
C SER A 97 -9.92 -0.12 14.16
N ARG A 98 -11.13 0.30 13.87
CA ARG A 98 -11.45 1.00 12.62
C ARG A 98 -10.63 2.29 12.48
N TYR A 99 -10.39 2.97 13.58
CA TYR A 99 -9.77 4.30 13.64
C TYR A 99 -8.27 4.24 13.94
N LEU A 100 -7.58 5.35 13.62
CA LEU A 100 -6.23 5.59 14.11
C LEU A 100 -6.28 6.11 15.57
N PRO A 101 -5.11 6.23 16.25
CA PRO A 101 -5.05 6.77 17.61
C PRO A 101 -5.65 8.17 17.81
N ASP A 102 -5.69 8.98 16.74
CA ASP A 102 -6.35 10.29 16.73
C ASP A 102 -7.88 10.22 16.57
N ARG A 103 -8.46 8.99 16.65
CA ARG A 103 -9.89 8.69 16.52
C ARG A 103 -10.51 9.06 15.18
N ARG A 104 -9.68 9.19 14.13
CA ARG A 104 -10.12 9.51 12.78
C ARG A 104 -10.15 8.28 11.89
N ASP A 105 -11.09 8.30 10.94
CA ASP A 105 -11.21 7.27 9.89
C ASP A 105 -10.24 7.60 8.76
N LEU A 106 -9.28 6.70 8.52
CA LEU A 106 -8.29 6.87 7.45
C LEU A 106 -8.94 7.00 6.08
N ASN A 107 -10.01 6.24 5.84
CA ASN A 107 -10.73 6.25 4.57
C ASN A 107 -11.44 7.60 4.27
N ARG A 108 -11.64 8.42 5.28
CA ARG A 108 -12.20 9.78 5.18
C ARG A 108 -11.12 10.86 5.13
N SER A 109 -9.86 10.49 5.23
CA SER A 109 -8.74 11.44 5.37
C SER A 109 -7.99 11.70 4.07
N PHE A 110 -8.30 10.98 3.01
CA PHE A 110 -7.67 11.17 1.69
C PHE A 110 -8.12 12.47 1.00
N PRO A 111 -7.23 13.14 0.23
CA PRO A 111 -5.83 12.77 -0.08
C PRO A 111 -4.84 13.08 1.03
N GLY A 112 -5.25 13.70 2.11
CA GLY A 112 -4.42 14.03 3.26
C GLY A 112 -3.61 15.31 3.12
N SER A 113 -2.90 15.67 4.20
CA SER A 113 -2.03 16.82 4.31
C SER A 113 -0.90 16.56 5.29
N ILE A 114 0.30 17.08 5.01
CA ILE A 114 1.47 16.95 5.88
C ILE A 114 1.31 17.70 7.22
N GLN A 115 0.45 18.70 7.27
CA GLN A 115 0.18 19.53 8.46
C GLN A 115 -1.10 19.10 9.20
N GLY A 116 -1.77 18.06 8.74
CA GLY A 116 -3.03 17.60 9.29
C GLY A 116 -2.89 16.69 10.51
N SER A 117 -4.01 16.11 10.91
CA SER A 117 -4.06 15.04 11.93
C SER A 117 -3.19 13.85 11.56
N LEU A 118 -2.97 12.92 12.49
CA LEU A 118 -2.23 11.68 12.20
C LEU A 118 -2.84 10.96 11.00
N ALA A 119 -4.15 10.77 10.97
CA ALA A 119 -4.83 10.12 9.85
C ALA A 119 -4.61 10.87 8.52
N SER A 120 -4.67 12.20 8.55
CA SER A 120 -4.42 13.02 7.35
C SER A 120 -2.99 12.91 6.84
N ARG A 121 -2.01 12.87 7.73
CA ARG A 121 -0.58 12.70 7.38
C ARG A 121 -0.30 11.30 6.83
N VAL A 122 -0.88 10.26 7.43
CA VAL A 122 -0.78 8.88 6.93
C VAL A 122 -1.42 8.77 5.54
N ALA A 123 -2.61 9.33 5.37
CA ALA A 123 -3.28 9.37 4.07
C ALA A 123 -2.42 10.05 3.01
N LYS A 124 -1.76 11.17 3.36
CA LYS A 124 -0.88 11.90 2.44
C LYS A 124 0.29 11.07 1.98
N VAL A 125 1.01 10.43 2.91
CA VAL A 125 2.15 9.57 2.57
C VAL A 125 1.70 8.41 1.67
N PHE A 126 0.61 7.73 2.01
CA PHE A 126 0.10 6.64 1.19
C PHE A 126 -0.36 7.11 -0.19
N PHE A 127 -1.03 8.26 -0.25
CA PHE A 127 -1.48 8.84 -1.51
C PHE A 127 -0.31 9.19 -2.43
N ASP A 128 0.70 9.87 -1.92
CA ASP A 128 1.84 10.32 -2.71
C ASP A 128 2.68 9.14 -3.21
N GLU A 129 2.94 8.16 -2.35
CA GLU A 129 3.85 7.07 -2.67
C GLU A 129 3.19 5.92 -3.45
N ILE A 130 1.88 5.73 -3.30
CA ILE A 130 1.19 4.57 -3.89
C ILE A 130 0.10 4.99 -4.87
N VAL A 131 -0.75 5.95 -4.51
CA VAL A 131 -1.97 6.27 -5.27
C VAL A 131 -1.69 7.24 -6.42
N SER A 132 -0.80 8.21 -6.23
CA SER A 132 -0.52 9.30 -7.18
C SER A 132 0.27 8.88 -8.42
N TRP A 133 0.72 7.65 -8.50
CA TRP A 133 1.35 7.11 -9.71
C TRP A 133 0.42 7.28 -10.90
N LYS A 134 0.86 8.03 -11.91
CA LYS A 134 0.11 8.51 -13.08
C LYS A 134 -0.51 7.42 -13.98
N TYR A 135 -0.55 6.19 -13.56
CA TYR A 135 -1.08 5.08 -14.35
C TYR A 135 -2.19 4.38 -13.57
N PHE A 136 -3.35 4.60 -14.06
CA PHE A 136 -4.66 4.18 -13.59
C PHE A 136 -4.74 2.84 -12.90
N ILE A 137 -5.47 2.85 -11.81
CA ILE A 137 -5.66 1.71 -10.98
C ILE A 137 -7.02 1.64 -10.41
N PHE A 138 -7.61 0.48 -10.57
CA PHE A 138 -8.77 0.08 -9.84
C PHE A 138 -8.39 -0.30 -8.41
N THR A 139 -8.73 0.54 -7.44
CA THR A 139 -9.03 0.05 -6.11
C THR A 139 -10.43 -0.55 -6.16
N LYS A 140 -10.53 -1.84 -6.35
CA LYS A 140 -11.77 -2.51 -6.00
C LYS A 140 -11.70 -2.79 -4.51
N LYS A 141 -12.47 -2.03 -3.73
CA LYS A 141 -12.76 -2.37 -2.35
C LYS A 141 -13.47 -3.71 -2.40
N ILE A 142 -12.75 -4.78 -2.10
CA ILE A 142 -13.36 -6.11 -2.01
C ILE A 142 -14.02 -6.16 -0.64
N HIS A 143 -15.29 -5.79 -0.59
CA HIS A 143 -16.15 -6.19 0.49
C HIS A 143 -16.51 -7.65 0.23
N LEU A 144 -15.84 -8.56 0.91
CA LEU A 144 -16.36 -9.90 1.09
C LEU A 144 -17.36 -9.81 2.25
N ILE A 145 -18.62 -10.06 1.91
CA ILE A 145 -19.69 -10.30 2.85
C ILE A 145 -19.42 -11.59 3.62
#